data_1828d2eee82d783074906a3ade4e6be7
#
_entry.id   1828d2eee82d783074906a3ade4e6be7
#
_cell.length_a   1.000
_cell.length_b   1.000
_cell.length_c   1.000
_cell.angle_alpha   90.00
_cell.angle_beta   90.00
_cell.angle_gamma   90.00
#
_symmetry.space_group_name_H-M   'P 1'
#
loop_
_entity.id
_entity.type
_entity.pdbx_description
1 polymer ?
#
loop_
_entity_poly.entity_id
_entity_poly.type
_entity_poly.pdbx_seq_one_letter_code
_entity_poly.pdbx_strand_id
1 'polypeptide(L)' 'MTTMAQIEGAAILDHEIDDLLLQARGIVLVRQILAQRGASSAELEAHTAELDRVRRRLVETIGQS' A
#
# COMPACT_ATOMS: atom_id res chain seq x y z
N MET A 1 5.02 28.05 15.97
CA MET A 1 6.07 27.04 16.17
C MET A 1 5.48 25.67 16.40
N THR A 2 4.62 25.53 17.38
CA THR A 2 3.92 24.27 17.64
C THR A 2 3.11 23.79 16.45
N THR A 3 2.53 24.73 15.70
CA THR A 3 1.74 24.44 14.51
C THR A 3 2.57 23.76 13.40
N MET A 4 3.84 24.18 13.25
CA MET A 4 4.71 23.58 12.25
C MET A 4 5.04 22.13 12.57
N ALA A 5 5.27 21.79 13.84
CA ALA A 5 5.53 20.43 14.25
C ALA A 5 4.32 19.52 14.00
N GLN A 6 3.11 20.03 14.23
CA GLN A 6 1.88 19.29 13.94
C GLN A 6 1.69 19.06 12.44
N ILE A 7 2.01 20.06 11.63
CA ILE A 7 1.93 19.96 10.17
C ILE A 7 2.91 18.90 9.67
N GLU A 8 4.13 18.87 10.21
CA GLU A 8 5.12 17.87 9.85
C GLU A 8 4.65 16.46 10.19
N GLY A 9 4.06 16.28 11.38
CA GLY A 9 3.52 14.99 11.78
C GLY A 9 2.40 14.51 10.85
N ALA A 10 1.48 15.42 10.50
CA ALA A 10 0.40 15.11 9.56
C ALA A 10 0.96 14.79 8.17
N ALA A 11 1.95 15.53 7.71
CA ALA A 11 2.59 15.30 6.41
C ALA A 11 3.25 13.92 6.36
N ILE A 12 3.89 13.48 7.45
CA ILE A 12 4.52 12.15 7.52
C ILE A 12 3.47 11.05 7.42
N LEU A 13 2.34 11.17 8.13
CA LEU A 13 1.25 10.20 8.07
C LEU A 13 0.62 10.16 6.69
N ASP A 14 0.36 11.32 6.09
CA ASP A 14 -0.18 11.41 4.73
C ASP A 14 0.77 10.76 3.73
N HIS A 15 2.07 10.96 3.91
CA HIS A 15 3.09 10.38 3.05
C HIS A 15 3.10 8.86 3.15
N GLU A 16 2.99 8.32 4.36
CA GLU A 16 2.93 6.88 4.58
C GLU A 16 1.68 6.28 3.93
N ILE A 17 0.53 6.93 4.07
CA ILE A 17 -0.71 6.48 3.44
C ILE A 17 -0.56 6.51 1.92
N ASP A 18 -0.04 7.59 1.35
CA ASP A 18 0.17 7.71 -0.09
C ASP A 18 1.11 6.62 -0.60
N ASP A 19 2.20 6.35 0.11
CA ASP A 19 3.15 5.30 -0.28
C ASP A 19 2.48 3.92 -0.27
N LEU A 20 1.68 3.63 0.74
CA LEU A 20 0.96 2.35 0.82
C LEU A 20 -0.07 2.21 -0.29
N LEU A 21 -0.77 3.29 -0.64
CA LEU A 21 -1.71 3.29 -1.75
C LEU A 21 -0.99 3.04 -3.08
N LEU A 22 0.16 3.66 -3.28
CA LEU A 22 0.96 3.43 -4.48
C LEU A 22 1.46 1.99 -4.55
N GLN A 23 1.90 1.42 -3.43
CA GLN A 23 2.29 0.02 -3.38
C GLN A 23 1.13 -0.89 -3.74
N ALA A 24 -0.04 -0.66 -3.17
CA ALA A 24 -1.22 -1.46 -3.47
C ALA A 24 -1.58 -1.41 -4.95
N ARG A 25 -1.59 -0.21 -5.54
CA ARG A 25 -1.88 -0.05 -6.96
C ARG A 25 -0.84 -0.73 -7.84
N GLY A 26 0.44 -0.62 -7.46
CA GLY A 26 1.52 -1.29 -8.18
C GLY A 26 1.36 -2.80 -8.16
N ILE A 27 1.03 -3.38 -7.02
CA ILE A 27 0.82 -4.82 -6.90
C ILE A 27 -0.35 -5.28 -7.77
N VAL A 28 -1.45 -4.54 -7.77
CA VAL A 28 -2.62 -4.85 -8.61
C VAL A 28 -2.25 -4.84 -10.07
N LEU A 29 -1.51 -3.82 -10.52
CA LEU A 29 -1.10 -3.70 -11.92
C LEU A 29 -0.16 -4.84 -12.33
N VAL A 30 0.82 -5.14 -11.50
CA VAL A 30 1.77 -6.23 -11.79
C VAL A 30 1.01 -7.56 -11.84
N ARG A 31 0.10 -7.80 -10.91
CA ARG A 31 -0.71 -9.02 -10.89
C ARG A 31 -1.52 -9.16 -12.17
N GLN A 32 -2.14 -8.07 -12.65
CA GLN A 32 -2.89 -8.08 -13.90
C GLN A 32 -2.00 -8.43 -15.10
N ILE A 33 -0.82 -7.85 -15.17
CA ILE A 33 0.12 -8.13 -16.25
C ILE A 33 0.55 -9.59 -16.20
N LEU A 34 0.87 -10.11 -15.02
CA LEU A 34 1.27 -11.50 -14.85
C LEU A 34 0.15 -12.46 -15.25
N ALA A 35 -1.08 -12.16 -14.86
CA ALA A 35 -2.24 -12.96 -15.23
C ALA A 35 -2.42 -13.01 -16.75
N GLN A 36 -2.25 -11.87 -17.43
CA GLN A 36 -2.34 -11.80 -18.88
C GLN A 36 -1.24 -12.59 -19.58
N ARG A 37 -0.08 -12.72 -18.94
CA ARG A 37 1.05 -13.48 -19.47
C ARG A 37 1.02 -14.95 -19.09
N GLY A 38 -0.03 -15.40 -18.42
CA GLY A 38 -0.19 -16.79 -18.06
C GLY A 38 0.58 -17.22 -16.82
N ALA A 39 0.81 -16.31 -15.88
CA ALA A 39 1.47 -16.64 -14.61
C ALA A 39 0.70 -17.75 -13.87
N SER A 40 1.43 -18.53 -13.07
CA SER A 40 0.84 -19.61 -12.29
C SER A 40 -0.06 -19.08 -11.17
N SER A 41 -0.97 -19.92 -10.69
CA SER A 41 -1.80 -19.60 -9.52
C SER A 41 -0.95 -19.23 -8.33
N ALA A 42 0.17 -19.94 -8.10
CA ALA A 42 1.06 -19.65 -6.99
C ALA A 42 1.66 -18.25 -7.07
N GLU A 43 2.06 -17.83 -8.26
CA GLU A 43 2.58 -16.45 -8.47
C GLU A 43 1.51 -15.40 -8.21
N LEU A 44 0.29 -15.63 -8.70
CA LEU A 44 -0.81 -14.70 -8.50
C LEU A 44 -1.22 -14.64 -7.03
N GLU A 45 -1.23 -15.77 -6.34
CA GLU A 45 -1.53 -15.83 -4.92
C GLU A 45 -0.47 -15.10 -4.08
N ALA A 46 0.80 -15.21 -4.45
CA ALA A 46 1.88 -14.49 -3.77
C ALA A 46 1.65 -12.98 -3.85
N HIS A 47 1.23 -12.47 -5.00
CA HIS A 47 0.92 -11.05 -5.16
C HIS A 47 -0.34 -10.65 -4.39
N THR A 48 -1.35 -11.52 -4.35
CA THR A 48 -2.55 -11.28 -3.55
C THR A 48 -2.21 -11.20 -2.06
N ALA A 49 -1.35 -12.10 -1.57
CA ALA A 49 -0.91 -12.07 -0.18
C ALA A 49 -0.16 -10.79 0.15
N GLU A 50 0.69 -10.33 -0.75
CA GLU A 50 1.41 -9.06 -0.60
C GLU A 50 0.43 -7.88 -0.55
N LEU A 51 -0.56 -7.87 -1.42
CA LEU A 51 -1.60 -6.85 -1.44
C LEU A 51 -2.36 -6.81 -0.12
N ASP A 52 -2.73 -7.98 0.41
CA ASP A 52 -3.42 -8.08 1.69
C ASP A 52 -2.59 -7.52 2.84
N ARG A 53 -1.28 -7.76 2.80
CA ARG A 53 -0.36 -7.22 3.80
C ARG A 53 -0.32 -5.70 3.74
N VAL A 54 -0.23 -5.14 2.55
CA VAL A 54 -0.23 -3.68 2.35
C VAL A 54 -1.56 -3.09 2.81
N ARG A 55 -2.67 -3.73 2.49
CA ARG A 55 -4.01 -3.27 2.93
C ARG A 55 -4.13 -3.27 4.45
N ARG A 56 -3.63 -4.30 5.12
CA ARG A 56 -3.64 -4.35 6.59
C ARG A 56 -2.80 -3.22 7.19
N ARG A 57 -1.63 -3.00 6.61
CA ARG A 57 -0.77 -1.89 7.04
C ARG A 57 -1.46 -0.56 6.86
N LEU A 58 -2.17 -0.38 5.74
CA LEU A 58 -2.92 0.83 5.44
C LEU A 58 -4.01 1.07 6.48
N VAL A 59 -4.79 0.02 6.80
CA VAL A 59 -5.85 0.11 7.81
C VAL A 59 -5.27 0.48 9.17
N GLU A 60 -4.16 -0.12 9.58
CA GLU A 60 -3.47 0.19 10.82
C GLU A 60 -3.01 1.65 10.84
N THR A 61 -2.43 2.12 9.76
CA THR A 61 -1.93 3.49 9.65
C THR A 61 -3.07 4.50 9.73
N ILE A 62 -4.18 4.24 9.03
CA ILE A 62 -5.36 5.09 9.09
C ILE A 62 -5.94 5.08 10.51
N GLY A 63 -5.96 3.92 11.15
CA GLY A 63 -6.47 3.79 12.51
C GLY A 63 -5.65 4.56 13.55
N GLN A 64 -4.39 4.84 13.26
CA GLN A 64 -3.52 5.61 14.14
C GLN A 64 -3.70 7.13 14.00
N SER A 65 -4.33 7.55 12.96
CA SER A 65 -4.56 8.97 12.73
C SER A 65 -5.91 9.42 13.28
#